data_fbca48afbaf711b9af8117695feef4e3
#
_entry.id   fbca48afbaf711b9af8117695feef4e3
#
_cell.length_a   1.000
_cell.length_b   1.000
_cell.length_c   1.000
_cell.angle_alpha   90.00
_cell.angle_beta   90.00
_cell.angle_gamma   90.00
#
_symmetry.space_group_name_H-M   'P 1'
#
loop_
_entity.id
_entity.type
_entity.pdbx_description
1 polymer ?
#
loop_
_entity_poly.entity_id
_entity_poly.type
_entity_poly.pdbx_seq_one_letter_code
_entity_poly.pdbx_strand_id
1 'polypeptide(L)'
;MEIDRPMSGGRSLVTVVDRIADRLNAQPKCGLMVGIDGVDGVGKTTFADDLGDALRARGREVIRSSADGFHNPRSVRYHLGRLSPEGFYRHSYNYPLLQRVLLQPLTAQGSRRFRFAAFDHATDRPIEAEEQIASDEAILIFDGLFLHRPELRGYWDFTVFLDAPFEVTIPRGASRGPGFGDPDPAATSNRRYIEGNRLYLDECKPRQVASVVIDHSDLTRSNIVTWND
;
A
#
# COMPACT_ATOMS: atom_id res chain seq x y z
N MET A 1 51.64 3.45 15.56
CA MET A 1 50.62 3.46 16.63
C MET A 1 49.27 3.39 15.94
N GLU A 2 48.84 2.15 15.72
CA GLU A 2 47.64 1.79 14.96
C GLU A 2 46.44 1.90 15.89
N ILE A 3 45.48 2.78 15.55
CA ILE A 3 44.29 2.96 16.35
C ILE A 3 43.30 1.89 15.95
N ASP A 4 43.20 0.87 16.77
CA ASP A 4 42.23 -0.22 16.72
C ASP A 4 40.82 0.36 16.77
N ARG A 5 40.07 0.27 15.63
CA ARG A 5 38.64 0.61 15.61
C ARG A 5 37.86 -0.58 16.17
N PRO A 6 37.05 -0.40 17.20
CA PRO A 6 36.18 -1.47 17.68
C PRO A 6 35.22 -1.87 16.56
N MET A 7 35.32 -3.08 16.09
CA MET A 7 34.32 -3.76 15.28
C MET A 7 33.04 -3.88 16.14
N SER A 8 32.12 -2.93 16.00
CA SER A 8 30.77 -3.09 16.56
C SER A 8 30.08 -4.21 15.80
N GLY A 9 30.16 -5.42 16.34
CA GLY A 9 29.31 -6.54 15.95
C GLY A 9 27.86 -6.24 16.37
N GLY A 10 27.22 -5.27 15.70
CA GLY A 10 25.79 -5.04 15.80
C GLY A 10 25.09 -6.26 15.24
N ARG A 11 24.43 -7.05 16.08
CA ARG A 11 23.34 -7.93 15.63
C ARG A 11 22.41 -7.04 14.84
N SER A 12 22.36 -7.21 13.53
CA SER A 12 21.33 -6.59 12.68
C SER A 12 20.00 -6.99 13.30
N LEU A 13 19.29 -6.02 13.88
CA LEU A 13 17.94 -6.25 14.35
C LEU A 13 17.13 -6.65 13.11
N VAL A 14 16.61 -7.87 13.10
CA VAL A 14 15.72 -8.32 12.05
C VAL A 14 14.55 -7.33 11.97
N THR A 15 14.45 -6.63 10.87
CA THR A 15 13.42 -5.60 10.70
C THR A 15 12.03 -6.23 10.57
N VAL A 16 10.99 -5.44 10.77
CA VAL A 16 9.61 -5.88 10.53
C VAL A 16 9.45 -6.35 9.07
N VAL A 17 10.09 -5.64 8.14
CA VAL A 17 10.11 -6.00 6.71
C VAL A 17 10.74 -7.39 6.49
N ASP A 18 11.89 -7.66 7.11
CA ASP A 18 12.55 -8.97 6.98
C ASP A 18 11.69 -10.12 7.51
N ARG A 19 11.03 -9.91 8.65
CA ARG A 19 10.12 -10.93 9.24
C ARG A 19 8.96 -11.26 8.30
N ILE A 20 8.37 -10.24 7.66
CA ILE A 20 7.29 -10.44 6.68
C ILE A 20 7.84 -11.09 5.41
N ALA A 21 8.99 -10.64 4.92
CA ALA A 21 9.64 -11.24 3.75
C ALA A 21 9.97 -12.72 3.97
N ASP A 22 10.48 -13.10 5.16
CA ASP A 22 10.75 -14.50 5.53
C ASP A 22 9.45 -15.33 5.56
N ARG A 23 8.38 -14.80 6.14
CA ARG A 23 7.06 -15.46 6.17
C ARG A 23 6.49 -15.69 4.77
N LEU A 24 6.56 -14.68 3.90
CA LEU A 24 6.08 -14.79 2.51
C LEU A 24 6.98 -15.73 1.68
N ASN A 25 8.29 -15.69 1.90
CA ASN A 25 9.23 -16.55 1.19
C ASN A 25 9.10 -18.04 1.59
N ALA A 26 8.63 -18.32 2.80
CA ALA A 26 8.34 -19.67 3.27
C ALA A 26 7.06 -20.27 2.66
N GLN A 27 6.21 -19.45 2.01
CA GLN A 27 5.03 -19.96 1.30
C GLN A 27 5.45 -20.74 0.05
N PRO A 28 4.61 -21.68 -0.42
CA PRO A 28 4.86 -22.36 -1.69
C PRO A 28 5.17 -21.35 -2.80
N LYS A 29 6.04 -21.74 -3.73
CA LYS A 29 6.35 -20.93 -4.90
C LYS A 29 5.17 -20.93 -5.89
N CYS A 30 4.15 -20.22 -5.53
CA CYS A 30 2.99 -19.87 -6.36
C CYS A 30 2.83 -18.35 -6.34
N GLY A 31 2.09 -17.81 -7.29
CA GLY A 31 1.78 -16.39 -7.29
C GLY A 31 1.03 -16.00 -6.01
N LEU A 32 1.49 -14.95 -5.34
CA LEU A 32 0.86 -14.38 -4.15
C LEU A 32 0.47 -12.94 -4.43
N MET A 33 -0.65 -12.51 -3.85
CA MET A 33 -1.07 -11.12 -3.86
C MET A 33 -1.00 -10.53 -2.43
N VAL A 34 -0.12 -9.55 -2.26
CA VAL A 34 0.16 -8.91 -0.98
C VAL A 34 -0.32 -7.46 -1.02
N GLY A 35 -1.28 -7.11 -0.17
CA GLY A 35 -1.80 -5.75 -0.03
C GLY A 35 -1.11 -4.99 1.11
N ILE A 36 -0.57 -3.80 0.84
CA ILE A 36 -0.02 -2.88 1.84
C ILE A 36 -0.98 -1.72 1.99
N ASP A 37 -1.73 -1.72 3.07
CA ASP A 37 -2.82 -0.80 3.36
C ASP A 37 -2.47 0.15 4.52
N GLY A 38 -3.22 1.20 4.68
CA GLY A 38 -3.06 2.20 5.73
C GLY A 38 -3.53 3.58 5.29
N VAL A 39 -3.63 4.54 6.22
CA VAL A 39 -4.11 5.88 5.93
C VAL A 39 -3.12 6.71 5.09
N ASP A 40 -3.58 7.87 4.59
CA ASP A 40 -2.70 8.80 3.87
C ASP A 40 -1.48 9.19 4.72
N GLY A 41 -0.32 9.29 4.09
CA GLY A 41 0.92 9.74 4.73
C GLY A 41 1.57 8.72 5.69
N VAL A 42 1.01 7.51 5.87
CA VAL A 42 1.56 6.52 6.79
C VAL A 42 2.88 5.89 6.32
N GLY A 43 3.20 5.91 5.01
CA GLY A 43 4.46 5.36 4.45
C GLY A 43 4.30 4.07 3.65
N LYS A 44 3.09 3.78 3.15
CA LYS A 44 2.78 2.53 2.40
C LYS A 44 3.74 2.23 1.27
N THR A 45 4.00 3.20 0.41
CA THR A 45 4.82 3.01 -0.79
C THR A 45 6.26 2.65 -0.42
N THR A 46 6.86 3.37 0.53
CA THR A 46 8.21 3.06 1.02
C THR A 46 8.26 1.65 1.62
N PHE A 47 7.32 1.31 2.48
CA PHE A 47 7.24 -0.03 3.08
C PHE A 47 7.09 -1.13 2.02
N ALA A 48 6.26 -0.89 1.00
CA ALA A 48 6.04 -1.83 -0.08
C ALA A 48 7.28 -1.99 -0.97
N ASP A 49 8.05 -0.93 -1.19
CA ASP A 49 9.32 -0.97 -1.92
C ASP A 49 10.37 -1.76 -1.14
N ASP A 50 10.54 -1.46 0.16
CA ASP A 50 11.45 -2.19 1.05
C ASP A 50 11.12 -3.68 1.12
N LEU A 51 9.82 -4.04 1.22
CA LEU A 51 9.37 -5.43 1.21
C LEU A 51 9.65 -6.10 -0.15
N GLY A 52 9.45 -5.37 -1.24
CA GLY A 52 9.77 -5.84 -2.59
C GLY A 52 11.25 -6.16 -2.74
N ASP A 53 12.12 -5.28 -2.26
CA ASP A 53 13.57 -5.47 -2.33
C ASP A 53 14.02 -6.63 -1.43
N ALA A 54 13.45 -6.76 -0.24
CA ALA A 54 13.73 -7.88 0.66
C ALA A 54 13.32 -9.23 0.05
N LEU A 55 12.22 -9.30 -0.69
CA LEU A 55 11.77 -10.52 -1.39
C LEU A 55 12.64 -10.81 -2.63
N ARG A 56 13.01 -9.80 -3.41
CA ARG A 56 13.96 -9.96 -4.54
C ARG A 56 15.31 -10.48 -4.06
N ALA A 57 15.81 -9.97 -2.93
CA ALA A 57 17.06 -10.48 -2.32
C ALA A 57 16.96 -11.95 -1.88
N ARG A 58 15.73 -12.47 -1.67
CA ARG A 58 15.43 -13.88 -1.38
C ARG A 58 15.13 -14.71 -2.64
N GLY A 59 15.36 -14.15 -3.83
CA GLY A 59 15.19 -14.82 -5.11
C GLY A 59 13.74 -14.91 -5.60
N ARG A 60 12.81 -14.06 -5.08
CA ARG A 60 11.42 -14.01 -5.56
C ARG A 60 11.28 -13.00 -6.69
N GLU A 61 10.50 -13.35 -7.71
CA GLU A 61 10.00 -12.37 -8.68
C GLU A 61 8.93 -11.49 -8.02
N VAL A 62 9.08 -10.17 -8.13
CA VAL A 62 8.18 -9.20 -7.49
C VAL A 62 7.65 -8.21 -8.51
N ILE A 63 6.32 -8.15 -8.60
CA ILE A 63 5.57 -7.13 -9.33
C ILE A 63 5.18 -6.04 -8.33
N ARG A 64 5.52 -4.79 -8.64
CA ARG A 64 5.11 -3.62 -7.86
C ARG A 64 4.03 -2.85 -8.61
N SER A 65 2.92 -2.57 -7.91
CA SER A 65 1.87 -1.70 -8.41
C SER A 65 1.21 -0.96 -7.23
N SER A 66 0.49 0.11 -7.53
CA SER A 66 -0.15 0.96 -6.53
C SER A 66 -1.55 1.36 -6.98
N ALA A 67 -2.44 1.60 -6.02
CA ALA A 67 -3.77 2.15 -6.26
C ALA A 67 -3.71 3.51 -6.99
N ASP A 68 -2.62 4.25 -6.87
CA ASP A 68 -2.43 5.54 -7.53
C ASP A 68 -2.45 5.44 -9.07
N GLY A 69 -2.11 4.27 -9.62
CA GLY A 69 -2.22 3.97 -11.05
C GLY A 69 -3.65 3.66 -11.52
N PHE A 70 -4.66 3.70 -10.64
CA PHE A 70 -6.04 3.29 -10.94
C PHE A 70 -7.10 4.28 -10.43
N HIS A 71 -6.76 5.55 -10.34
CA HIS A 71 -7.73 6.58 -9.97
C HIS A 71 -8.87 6.69 -10.98
N ASN A 72 -10.03 7.08 -10.49
CA ASN A 72 -11.10 7.61 -11.34
C ASN A 72 -10.73 9.02 -11.84
N PRO A 73 -11.28 9.48 -12.97
CA PRO A 73 -11.14 10.88 -13.41
C PRO A 73 -11.67 11.87 -12.35
N ARG A 74 -11.17 13.10 -12.37
CA ARG A 74 -11.62 14.16 -11.45
C ARG A 74 -13.13 14.39 -11.48
N SER A 75 -13.75 14.25 -12.64
CA SER A 75 -15.21 14.35 -12.80
C SER A 75 -15.96 13.33 -11.92
N VAL A 76 -15.42 12.14 -11.74
CA VAL A 76 -15.98 11.11 -10.86
C VAL A 76 -15.55 11.32 -9.41
N ARG A 77 -14.24 11.53 -9.16
CA ARG A 77 -13.68 11.70 -7.81
C ARG A 77 -14.29 12.89 -7.04
N TYR A 78 -14.72 13.92 -7.74
CA TYR A 78 -15.23 15.17 -7.15
C TYR A 78 -16.71 15.45 -7.42
N HIS A 79 -17.47 14.48 -7.93
CA HIS A 79 -18.90 14.71 -8.23
C HIS A 79 -19.75 15.04 -6.98
N LEU A 80 -19.31 14.58 -5.78
CA LEU A 80 -19.89 14.95 -4.48
C LEU A 80 -19.24 16.21 -3.87
N GLY A 81 -18.43 16.93 -4.65
CA GLY A 81 -17.66 18.09 -4.18
C GLY A 81 -16.23 17.72 -3.74
N ARG A 82 -15.32 18.69 -3.92
CA ARG A 82 -13.88 18.50 -3.66
C ARG A 82 -13.56 18.19 -2.19
N LEU A 83 -14.38 18.62 -1.26
CA LEU A 83 -14.18 18.41 0.18
C LEU A 83 -15.00 17.23 0.73
N SER A 84 -15.70 16.47 -0.11
CA SER A 84 -16.52 15.35 0.33
C SER A 84 -15.66 14.15 0.82
N PRO A 85 -15.77 13.74 2.10
CA PRO A 85 -15.16 12.51 2.60
C PRO A 85 -15.71 11.26 1.91
N GLU A 86 -17.04 11.22 1.69
CA GLU A 86 -17.73 10.16 0.98
C GLU A 86 -17.19 10.01 -0.45
N GLY A 87 -17.02 11.14 -1.16
CA GLY A 87 -16.43 11.17 -2.50
C GLY A 87 -15.01 10.64 -2.51
N PHE A 88 -14.21 10.97 -1.49
CA PHE A 88 -12.86 10.44 -1.35
C PHE A 88 -12.86 8.93 -1.11
N TYR A 89 -13.65 8.45 -0.18
CA TYR A 89 -13.68 7.04 0.18
C TYR A 89 -14.27 6.17 -0.95
N ARG A 90 -15.39 6.58 -1.56
CA ARG A 90 -16.13 5.72 -2.48
C ARG A 90 -15.74 5.87 -3.94
N HIS A 91 -15.18 7.03 -4.32
CA HIS A 91 -15.01 7.37 -5.75
C HIS A 91 -13.57 7.68 -6.16
N SER A 92 -12.58 7.49 -5.28
CA SER A 92 -11.18 7.73 -5.65
C SER A 92 -10.67 6.77 -6.72
N TYR A 93 -11.02 5.49 -6.64
CA TYR A 93 -10.41 4.45 -7.47
C TYR A 93 -11.39 3.74 -8.40
N ASN A 94 -10.89 3.33 -9.56
CA ASN A 94 -11.61 2.53 -10.55
C ASN A 94 -11.37 1.04 -10.28
N TYR A 95 -12.07 0.49 -9.29
CA TYR A 95 -11.92 -0.92 -8.92
C TYR A 95 -12.25 -1.90 -10.06
N PRO A 96 -13.30 -1.70 -10.89
CA PRO A 96 -13.54 -2.59 -12.03
C PRO A 96 -12.38 -2.64 -13.01
N LEU A 97 -11.71 -1.50 -13.25
CA LEU A 97 -10.54 -1.45 -14.13
C LEU A 97 -9.33 -2.14 -13.48
N LEU A 98 -9.03 -1.82 -12.20
CA LEU A 98 -7.98 -2.46 -11.43
C LEU A 98 -8.12 -4.00 -11.42
N GLN A 99 -9.32 -4.49 -11.11
CA GLN A 99 -9.62 -5.92 -11.12
C GLN A 99 -9.34 -6.54 -12.49
N ARG A 100 -9.87 -5.95 -13.55
CA ARG A 100 -9.78 -6.50 -14.90
C ARG A 100 -8.36 -6.56 -15.45
N VAL A 101 -7.54 -5.52 -15.22
CA VAL A 101 -6.22 -5.41 -15.89
C VAL A 101 -5.04 -5.81 -15.01
N LEU A 102 -5.23 -5.96 -13.69
CA LEU A 102 -4.16 -6.33 -12.78
C LEU A 102 -4.53 -7.54 -11.91
N LEU A 103 -5.59 -7.44 -11.10
CA LEU A 103 -5.83 -8.43 -10.05
C LEU A 103 -6.32 -9.77 -10.63
N GLN A 104 -7.35 -9.78 -11.46
CA GLN A 104 -7.87 -11.01 -12.07
C GLN A 104 -6.82 -11.74 -12.91
N PRO A 105 -6.03 -11.07 -13.77
CA PRO A 105 -4.94 -11.72 -14.49
C PRO A 105 -3.91 -12.41 -13.60
N LEU A 106 -3.65 -11.88 -12.40
CA LEU A 106 -2.64 -12.41 -11.49
C LEU A 106 -3.18 -13.46 -10.50
N THR A 107 -4.49 -13.78 -10.50
CA THR A 107 -5.02 -14.93 -9.75
C THR A 107 -4.42 -16.26 -10.26
N ALA A 108 -4.52 -17.32 -9.46
CA ALA A 108 -4.00 -18.65 -9.82
C ALA A 108 -4.55 -19.20 -11.16
N GLN A 109 -5.74 -18.76 -11.59
CA GLN A 109 -6.39 -19.17 -12.84
C GLN A 109 -6.40 -18.05 -13.90
N GLY A 110 -5.72 -16.94 -13.62
CA GLY A 110 -5.66 -15.79 -14.50
C GLY A 110 -4.71 -15.98 -15.68
N SER A 111 -4.78 -15.06 -16.63
CA SER A 111 -3.99 -15.10 -17.87
C SER A 111 -2.50 -14.80 -17.69
N ARG A 112 -2.10 -14.32 -16.51
CA ARG A 112 -0.76 -13.77 -16.20
C ARG A 112 -0.37 -12.53 -17.01
N ARG A 113 -1.24 -12.05 -17.91
CA ARG A 113 -1.04 -10.83 -18.70
C ARG A 113 -1.68 -9.66 -17.97
N PHE A 114 -0.89 -8.70 -17.55
CA PHE A 114 -1.34 -7.61 -16.68
C PHE A 114 -0.77 -6.26 -17.11
N ARG A 115 -1.40 -5.19 -16.57
CA ARG A 115 -0.89 -3.81 -16.64
C ARG A 115 -0.78 -3.28 -15.22
N PHE A 116 0.37 -2.69 -14.88
CA PHE A 116 0.63 -2.19 -13.53
C PHE A 116 -0.04 -0.83 -13.23
N ALA A 117 -0.57 -0.15 -14.24
CA ALA A 117 -1.32 1.11 -14.13
C ALA A 117 -2.22 1.30 -15.35
N ALA A 118 -3.24 2.14 -15.22
CA ALA A 118 -4.16 2.47 -16.31
C ALA A 118 -4.61 3.95 -16.31
N PHE A 119 -4.19 4.73 -15.31
CA PHE A 119 -4.58 6.13 -15.17
C PHE A 119 -3.47 6.95 -14.51
N ASP A 120 -3.22 8.14 -15.04
CA ASP A 120 -2.35 9.13 -14.42
C ASP A 120 -3.21 10.20 -13.74
N HIS A 121 -3.20 10.19 -12.41
CA HIS A 121 -4.00 11.11 -11.60
C HIS A 121 -3.45 12.56 -11.61
N ALA A 122 -2.18 12.77 -11.96
CA ALA A 122 -1.59 14.09 -12.04
C ALA A 122 -2.08 14.84 -13.29
N THR A 123 -2.02 14.18 -14.44
CA THR A 123 -2.53 14.72 -15.72
C THR A 123 -4.03 14.52 -15.90
N ASP A 124 -4.67 13.70 -15.05
CA ASP A 124 -6.08 13.32 -15.11
C ASP A 124 -6.46 12.63 -16.44
N ARG A 125 -5.60 11.72 -16.91
CA ARG A 125 -5.75 11.03 -18.18
C ARG A 125 -5.54 9.52 -18.05
N PRO A 126 -6.28 8.71 -18.85
CA PRO A 126 -5.92 7.31 -19.04
C PRO A 126 -4.49 7.19 -19.59
N ILE A 127 -3.78 6.15 -19.16
CA ILE A 127 -2.51 5.75 -19.75
C ILE A 127 -2.64 4.35 -20.36
N GLU A 128 -2.00 4.16 -21.49
CA GLU A 128 -1.84 2.85 -22.11
C GLU A 128 -0.51 2.25 -21.63
N ALA A 129 -0.52 1.71 -20.39
CA ALA A 129 0.63 0.98 -19.91
C ALA A 129 0.83 -0.29 -20.75
N GLU A 130 2.07 -0.62 -21.05
CA GLU A 130 2.43 -1.83 -21.78
C GLU A 130 1.96 -3.06 -21.00
N GLU A 131 1.41 -4.05 -21.71
CA GLU A 131 1.02 -5.33 -21.14
C GLU A 131 2.27 -6.15 -20.83
N GLN A 132 2.37 -6.66 -19.61
CA GLN A 132 3.44 -7.51 -19.14
C GLN A 132 2.93 -8.93 -18.88
N ILE A 133 3.86 -9.87 -18.81
CA ILE A 133 3.57 -11.27 -18.49
C ILE A 133 4.31 -11.62 -17.22
N ALA A 134 3.58 -12.07 -16.20
CA ALA A 134 4.13 -12.55 -14.94
C ALA A 134 4.43 -14.05 -15.01
N SER A 135 5.47 -14.51 -14.30
CA SER A 135 5.62 -15.94 -14.04
C SER A 135 4.54 -16.43 -13.05
N ASP A 136 4.35 -17.75 -13.00
CA ASP A 136 3.39 -18.36 -12.07
C ASP A 136 3.80 -18.18 -10.60
N GLU A 137 5.08 -17.88 -10.34
CA GLU A 137 5.64 -17.70 -8.99
C GLU A 137 5.74 -16.23 -8.57
N ALA A 138 5.40 -15.28 -9.44
CA ALA A 138 5.53 -13.85 -9.17
C ALA A 138 4.63 -13.40 -8.00
N ILE A 139 5.19 -12.59 -7.10
CA ILE A 139 4.48 -11.98 -6.00
C ILE A 139 4.06 -10.57 -6.41
N LEU A 140 2.76 -10.27 -6.39
CA LEU A 140 2.27 -8.89 -6.45
C LEU A 140 2.39 -8.24 -5.07
N ILE A 141 3.10 -7.13 -4.97
CA ILE A 141 3.02 -6.20 -3.84
C ILE A 141 2.28 -4.96 -4.32
N PHE A 142 1.10 -4.76 -3.78
CA PHE A 142 0.20 -3.68 -4.14
C PHE A 142 -0.02 -2.76 -2.94
N ASP A 143 0.35 -1.49 -3.06
CA ASP A 143 0.08 -0.52 -2.01
C ASP A 143 -1.07 0.42 -2.39
N GLY A 144 -1.83 0.83 -1.39
CA GLY A 144 -2.92 1.76 -1.61
C GLY A 144 -3.78 2.02 -0.39
N LEU A 145 -4.76 2.90 -0.59
CA LEU A 145 -5.82 3.14 0.38
C LEU A 145 -6.97 2.15 0.15
N PHE A 146 -7.65 1.80 1.24
CA PHE A 146 -8.94 1.12 1.19
C PHE A 146 -8.89 -0.33 0.65
N LEU A 147 -7.78 -1.03 0.83
CA LEU A 147 -7.57 -2.36 0.26
C LEU A 147 -8.46 -3.46 0.87
N HIS A 148 -9.00 -3.24 2.09
CA HIS A 148 -9.92 -4.20 2.73
C HIS A 148 -11.40 -3.95 2.38
N ARG A 149 -11.70 -3.07 1.42
CA ARG A 149 -13.06 -2.92 0.91
C ARG A 149 -13.57 -4.23 0.29
N PRO A 150 -14.92 -4.44 0.32
CA PRO A 150 -15.53 -5.66 -0.24
C PRO A 150 -15.09 -5.96 -1.68
N GLU A 151 -14.84 -4.92 -2.48
CA GLU A 151 -14.43 -5.06 -3.88
C GLU A 151 -13.03 -5.67 -4.04
N LEU A 152 -12.15 -5.52 -3.03
CA LEU A 152 -10.73 -5.89 -3.14
C LEU A 152 -10.30 -6.99 -2.17
N ARG A 153 -10.92 -7.08 -0.99
CA ARG A 153 -10.45 -7.96 0.10
C ARG A 153 -10.31 -9.43 -0.27
N GLY A 154 -11.07 -9.89 -1.26
CA GLY A 154 -11.03 -11.30 -1.72
C GLY A 154 -9.85 -11.62 -2.64
N TYR A 155 -9.03 -10.65 -3.02
CA TYR A 155 -7.86 -10.87 -3.87
C TYR A 155 -6.57 -11.09 -3.07
N TRP A 156 -6.52 -10.63 -1.82
CA TRP A 156 -5.28 -10.65 -1.05
C TRP A 156 -5.05 -11.98 -0.36
N ASP A 157 -3.91 -12.62 -0.61
CA ASP A 157 -3.41 -13.77 0.13
C ASP A 157 -2.78 -13.35 1.47
N PHE A 158 -2.26 -12.13 1.51
CA PHE A 158 -1.66 -11.55 2.71
C PHE A 158 -1.84 -10.03 2.70
N THR A 159 -2.13 -9.45 3.86
CA THR A 159 -2.25 -7.99 3.98
C THR A 159 -1.47 -7.45 5.16
N VAL A 160 -0.84 -6.29 4.93
CA VAL A 160 -0.21 -5.48 5.98
C VAL A 160 -1.03 -4.21 6.14
N PHE A 161 -1.48 -3.93 7.35
CA PHE A 161 -2.07 -2.64 7.70
C PHE A 161 -1.06 -1.82 8.49
N LEU A 162 -0.58 -0.72 7.88
CA LEU A 162 0.28 0.25 8.55
C LEU A 162 -0.60 1.23 9.33
N ASP A 163 -0.47 1.21 10.65
CA ASP A 163 -1.25 2.01 11.56
C ASP A 163 -0.43 3.16 12.15
N ALA A 164 -0.98 4.36 12.11
CA ALA A 164 -0.46 5.54 12.80
C ALA A 164 -1.57 6.59 12.93
N PRO A 165 -1.55 7.42 13.99
CA PRO A 165 -2.54 8.47 14.18
C PRO A 165 -2.43 9.58 13.13
N PHE A 166 -3.54 10.27 12.85
CA PHE A 166 -3.57 11.35 11.85
C PHE A 166 -2.64 12.52 12.21
N GLU A 167 -2.42 12.75 13.49
CA GLU A 167 -1.49 13.75 14.03
C GLU A 167 -0.04 13.49 13.58
N VAL A 168 0.28 12.25 13.25
CA VAL A 168 1.58 11.83 12.71
C VAL A 168 1.56 11.78 11.18
N THR A 169 0.50 11.21 10.61
CA THR A 169 0.47 10.91 9.17
C THR A 169 0.21 12.15 8.30
N ILE A 170 -0.60 13.11 8.78
CA ILE A 170 -0.91 14.33 8.03
C ILE A 170 0.33 15.22 7.84
N PRO A 171 1.08 15.61 8.91
CA PRO A 171 2.32 16.37 8.73
C PRO A 171 3.35 15.63 7.88
N ARG A 172 3.47 14.31 8.06
CA ARG A 172 4.36 13.45 7.27
C ARG A 172 3.98 13.45 5.79
N GLY A 173 2.69 13.36 5.47
CA GLY A 173 2.18 13.48 4.10
C GLY A 173 2.53 14.83 3.49
N ALA A 174 2.25 15.92 4.20
CA ALA A 174 2.51 17.29 3.75
C ALA A 174 4.00 17.58 3.53
N SER A 175 4.91 16.93 4.28
CA SER A 175 6.37 17.11 4.12
C SER A 175 6.92 16.62 2.78
N ARG A 176 6.14 15.90 1.97
CA ARG A 176 6.54 15.46 0.62
C ARG A 176 6.67 16.62 -0.37
N GLY A 177 6.12 17.80 -0.04
CA GLY A 177 6.26 19.02 -0.84
C GLY A 177 4.95 19.71 -1.17
N PRO A 178 5.00 20.77 -1.98
CA PRO A 178 3.82 21.52 -2.39
C PRO A 178 2.78 20.62 -3.07
N GLY A 179 1.51 20.71 -2.64
CA GLY A 179 0.41 19.93 -3.19
C GLY A 179 0.03 18.68 -2.38
N PHE A 180 0.81 18.30 -1.36
CA PHE A 180 0.50 17.14 -0.50
C PHE A 180 -0.33 17.47 0.74
N GLY A 181 -1.00 18.63 0.76
CA GLY A 181 -1.91 19.03 1.82
C GLY A 181 -1.29 20.00 2.82
N ASP A 182 -2.08 20.34 3.83
CA ASP A 182 -1.69 21.19 4.95
C ASP A 182 -1.08 20.33 6.06
N PRO A 183 0.03 20.73 6.69
CA PRO A 183 0.62 19.97 7.80
C PRO A 183 -0.23 19.98 9.08
N ASP A 184 -1.18 20.91 9.21
CA ASP A 184 -2.10 20.95 10.36
C ASP A 184 -3.25 19.94 10.16
N PRO A 185 -3.36 18.89 11.01
CA PRO A 185 -4.47 17.94 10.94
C PRO A 185 -5.85 18.60 11.08
N ALA A 186 -5.95 19.74 11.76
CA ALA A 186 -7.20 20.47 11.95
C ALA A 186 -7.59 21.33 10.73
N ALA A 187 -6.71 21.50 9.74
CA ALA A 187 -7.00 22.30 8.56
C ALA A 187 -8.19 21.74 7.78
N THR A 188 -9.07 22.64 7.34
CA THR A 188 -10.30 22.27 6.60
C THR A 188 -9.99 21.47 5.32
N SER A 189 -8.85 21.70 4.67
CA SER A 189 -8.40 20.98 3.50
C SER A 189 -8.16 19.50 3.76
N ASN A 190 -7.77 19.11 4.99
CA ASN A 190 -7.50 17.73 5.39
C ASN A 190 -8.77 16.96 5.78
N ARG A 191 -9.88 17.66 6.04
CA ARG A 191 -11.13 17.03 6.49
C ARG A 191 -11.60 15.90 5.58
N ARG A 192 -11.54 16.10 4.25
CA ARG A 192 -11.97 15.06 3.31
C ARG A 192 -11.16 13.76 3.46
N TYR A 193 -9.87 13.86 3.72
CA TYR A 193 -8.96 12.72 3.85
C TYR A 193 -9.17 12.04 5.19
N ILE A 194 -9.18 12.80 6.27
CA ILE A 194 -9.35 12.26 7.64
C ILE A 194 -10.70 11.58 7.77
N GLU A 195 -11.79 12.27 7.44
CA GLU A 195 -13.14 11.70 7.58
C GLU A 195 -13.38 10.55 6.58
N GLY A 196 -12.84 10.62 5.37
CA GLY A 196 -12.94 9.51 4.42
C GLY A 196 -12.17 8.28 4.88
N ASN A 197 -10.99 8.44 5.49
CA ASN A 197 -10.28 7.32 6.13
C ASN A 197 -11.06 6.80 7.35
N ARG A 198 -11.70 7.66 8.15
CA ARG A 198 -12.56 7.22 9.27
C ARG A 198 -13.71 6.34 8.79
N LEU A 199 -14.42 6.75 7.72
CA LEU A 199 -15.46 5.92 7.09
C LEU A 199 -14.91 4.53 6.74
N TYR A 200 -13.74 4.47 6.11
CA TYR A 200 -13.08 3.22 5.77
C TYR A 200 -12.74 2.38 7.00
N LEU A 201 -12.12 2.99 8.02
CA LEU A 201 -11.71 2.29 9.24
C LEU A 201 -12.92 1.70 9.98
N ASP A 202 -14.03 2.41 9.98
CA ASP A 202 -15.28 2.00 10.64
C ASP A 202 -16.01 0.89 9.86
N GLU A 203 -16.08 1.00 8.53
CA GLU A 203 -16.79 0.03 7.69
C GLU A 203 -15.98 -1.26 7.50
N CYS A 204 -14.69 -1.15 7.20
CA CYS A 204 -13.86 -2.29 6.79
C CYS A 204 -13.02 -2.89 7.92
N LYS A 205 -12.82 -2.16 9.01
CA LYS A 205 -12.10 -2.58 10.22
C LYS A 205 -10.73 -3.23 9.91
N PRO A 206 -9.85 -2.58 9.11
CA PRO A 206 -8.62 -3.19 8.61
C PRO A 206 -7.70 -3.68 9.73
N ARG A 207 -7.67 -3.03 10.90
CA ARG A 207 -6.90 -3.47 12.07
C ARG A 207 -7.32 -4.85 12.60
N GLN A 208 -8.56 -5.29 12.32
CA GLN A 208 -9.08 -6.59 12.80
C GLN A 208 -8.92 -7.70 11.78
N VAL A 209 -8.85 -7.34 10.49
CA VAL A 209 -8.89 -8.33 9.39
C VAL A 209 -7.58 -8.45 8.62
N ALA A 210 -6.63 -7.52 8.80
CA ALA A 210 -5.32 -7.62 8.17
C ALA A 210 -4.52 -8.80 8.73
N SER A 211 -3.71 -9.44 7.88
CA SER A 211 -2.80 -10.52 8.31
C SER A 211 -1.76 -10.00 9.31
N VAL A 212 -1.30 -8.78 9.12
CA VAL A 212 -0.36 -8.11 10.05
C VAL A 212 -0.78 -6.66 10.23
N VAL A 213 -0.78 -6.20 11.49
CA VAL A 213 -0.92 -4.79 11.85
C VAL A 213 0.41 -4.29 12.42
N ILE A 214 0.88 -3.18 11.89
CA ILE A 214 2.16 -2.58 12.27
C ILE A 214 1.90 -1.17 12.80
N ASP A 215 2.35 -0.89 14.02
CA ASP A 215 2.53 0.49 14.48
C ASP A 215 3.68 1.12 13.67
N HIS A 216 3.31 2.07 12.82
CA HIS A 216 4.21 2.79 11.92
C HIS A 216 4.26 4.29 12.26
N SER A 217 3.98 4.62 13.51
CA SER A 217 4.03 6.00 14.03
C SER A 217 5.46 6.54 14.00
N ASP A 218 6.46 5.70 14.27
CA ASP A 218 7.89 5.99 14.10
C ASP A 218 8.47 5.12 12.99
N LEU A 219 8.89 5.74 11.88
CA LEU A 219 9.46 5.03 10.73
C LEU A 219 10.76 4.29 11.04
N THR A 220 11.48 4.70 12.09
CA THR A 220 12.74 4.07 12.53
C THR A 220 12.53 2.92 13.50
N ARG A 221 11.31 2.78 14.05
CA ARG A 221 10.96 1.83 15.10
C ARG A 221 9.60 1.19 14.90
N SER A 222 9.31 0.77 13.68
CA SER A 222 8.08 0.06 13.38
C SER A 222 7.98 -1.25 14.17
N ASN A 223 6.80 -1.52 14.74
CA ASN A 223 6.56 -2.70 15.55
C ASN A 223 5.31 -3.45 15.08
N ILE A 224 5.39 -4.79 15.05
CA ILE A 224 4.21 -5.63 14.81
C ILE A 224 3.33 -5.58 16.06
N VAL A 225 2.10 -5.11 15.90
CA VAL A 225 1.07 -5.05 16.94
C VAL A 225 0.27 -6.35 16.97
N THR A 226 -0.12 -6.83 15.80
CA THR A 226 -0.89 -8.07 15.65
C THR A 226 -0.36 -8.84 14.47
N TRP A 227 -0.31 -10.16 14.63
CA TRP A 227 -0.02 -11.11 13.57
C TRP A 227 -1.12 -12.17 13.59
N ASN A 228 -1.98 -12.14 12.57
CA ASN A 228 -3.05 -13.11 12.40
C ASN A 228 -2.57 -14.17 11.39
N ASP A 229 -2.42 -15.40 11.85
CA ASP A 229 -2.07 -16.55 11.01
C ASP A 229 -3.31 -17.18 10.36
#